data_bb7811f132ab2bd6016d8c89faa910e0
#
_entry.id   bb7811f132ab2bd6016d8c89faa910e0
#
_cell.length_a   1.000
_cell.length_b   1.000
_cell.length_c   1.000
_cell.angle_alpha   90.00
_cell.angle_beta   90.00
_cell.angle_gamma   90.00
#
_symmetry.space_group_name_H-M   'P 1'
#
loop_
_entity.id
_entity.type
_entity.pdbx_description
1 polymer ?
#
loop_
_entity_poly.entity_id
_entity_poly.type
_entity_poly.pdbx_seq_one_letter_code
_entity_poly.pdbx_strand_id
1 'polypeptide(L)'
;GKGKVAITTYDDDFIENFFICDTHDTLMFVTDKGQLYWLKVYRIPEGSRTAKGRAVVNLINLDPDEKIMAIIPTNDFAENKFLTFFTKNGIVKRTRLDEYSNIRNVGIKAINLDEDDEIVTALIIEKSEFDVESDEDIDDNSDVGDEEVESHGQMILVATKKGMCIKFNVTDVRETGRVTRGVTAIKFKEEGDSVIGAAVLQSDEQEILSVASKGIGKRTTADEYRLQKRAGKGVICMKLTNKTGDLVGIVIVDDEMDLMALTTSGKMIRVDMESIRKAGRNTSGVKVVNVDGEEVVNIAKCPKVDEEDDIDDETVGENNE
;
A
#
# COMPACT_ATOMS: atom_id res chain seq x y z
N GLY A 1 -12.02 17.25 -23.26
CA GLY A 1 -12.10 17.47 -21.83
C GLY A 1 -11.27 16.44 -21.07
N LYS A 2 -10.42 16.88 -20.16
CA LYS A 2 -9.67 16.00 -19.26
C LYS A 2 -10.65 15.45 -18.23
N GLY A 3 -11.33 14.35 -18.53
CA GLY A 3 -12.20 13.68 -17.59
C GLY A 3 -11.38 12.90 -16.54
N LYS A 4 -11.57 13.19 -15.27
CA LYS A 4 -11.11 12.33 -14.18
C LYS A 4 -12.07 11.15 -14.06
N VAL A 5 -11.53 9.97 -13.92
CA VAL A 5 -12.29 8.73 -13.80
C VAL A 5 -11.98 8.09 -12.45
N ALA A 6 -13.03 7.76 -11.71
CA ALA A 6 -12.90 6.96 -10.51
C ALA A 6 -13.06 5.49 -10.88
N ILE A 7 -12.13 4.66 -10.48
CA ILE A 7 -12.15 3.22 -10.73
C ILE A 7 -12.08 2.47 -9.42
N THR A 8 -13.02 1.56 -9.23
CA THR A 8 -13.01 0.61 -8.13
C THR A 8 -12.77 -0.77 -8.68
N THR A 9 -11.78 -1.48 -8.17
CA THR A 9 -11.51 -2.86 -8.55
C THR A 9 -11.73 -3.78 -7.38
N TYR A 10 -12.50 -4.84 -7.62
CA TYR A 10 -12.62 -5.97 -6.72
C TYR A 10 -11.81 -7.12 -7.27
N ASP A 11 -11.05 -7.75 -6.40
CA ASP A 11 -10.50 -9.06 -6.64
C ASP A 11 -11.33 -10.09 -5.87
N ASP A 12 -11.47 -11.31 -6.39
CA ASP A 12 -12.13 -12.44 -5.71
C ASP A 12 -11.45 -12.79 -4.38
N ASP A 13 -10.21 -12.33 -4.17
CA ASP A 13 -9.42 -12.48 -2.95
C ASP A 13 -9.46 -11.26 -2.01
N PHE A 14 -10.48 -10.43 -2.13
CA PHE A 14 -10.78 -9.34 -1.18
C PHE A 14 -9.84 -8.13 -1.22
N ILE A 15 -9.21 -7.82 -2.35
CA ILE A 15 -8.49 -6.55 -2.52
C ILE A 15 -9.40 -5.57 -3.23
N GLU A 16 -9.75 -4.49 -2.56
CA GLU A 16 -10.36 -3.33 -3.19
C GLU A 16 -9.33 -2.22 -3.30
N ASN A 17 -9.09 -1.76 -4.53
CA ASN A 17 -8.28 -0.60 -4.80
C ASN A 17 -9.16 0.48 -5.39
N PHE A 18 -9.28 1.59 -4.68
CA PHE A 18 -9.97 2.78 -5.16
C PHE A 18 -8.93 3.83 -5.54
N PHE A 19 -9.01 4.33 -6.76
CA PHE A 19 -8.11 5.38 -7.25
C PHE A 19 -8.80 6.28 -8.26
N ILE A 20 -8.32 7.50 -8.35
CA ILE A 20 -8.74 8.47 -9.36
C ILE A 20 -7.63 8.57 -10.40
N CYS A 21 -7.98 8.39 -11.67
CA CYS A 21 -7.03 8.49 -12.77
C CYS A 21 -7.60 9.34 -13.92
N ASP A 22 -6.69 9.84 -14.75
CA ASP A 22 -7.04 10.52 -16.00
C ASP A 22 -7.25 9.48 -17.11
N THR A 23 -8.10 9.80 -18.11
CA THR A 23 -8.33 8.93 -19.27
C THR A 23 -7.06 8.66 -20.09
N HIS A 24 -6.04 9.51 -19.96
CA HIS A 24 -4.75 9.33 -20.61
C HIS A 24 -3.75 8.49 -19.79
N ASP A 25 -4.10 8.15 -18.55
CA ASP A 25 -3.25 7.37 -17.68
C ASP A 25 -3.08 5.92 -18.16
N THR A 26 -1.97 5.34 -17.78
CA THR A 26 -1.73 3.90 -17.82
C THR A 26 -1.88 3.36 -16.40
N LEU A 27 -2.62 2.29 -16.23
CA LEU A 27 -2.68 1.55 -14.98
C LEU A 27 -1.60 0.48 -14.98
N MET A 28 -0.77 0.45 -13.95
CA MET A 28 0.15 -0.64 -13.68
C MET A 28 -0.45 -1.54 -12.61
N PHE A 29 -0.50 -2.83 -12.90
CA PHE A 29 -0.96 -3.87 -11.97
C PHE A 29 0.24 -4.69 -11.53
N VAL A 30 0.50 -4.69 -10.24
CA VAL A 30 1.58 -5.49 -9.64
C VAL A 30 0.96 -6.67 -8.92
N THR A 31 1.42 -7.87 -9.25
CA THR A 31 0.90 -9.10 -8.66
C THR A 31 1.76 -9.60 -7.51
N ASP A 32 1.21 -10.49 -6.69
CA ASP A 32 1.90 -11.17 -5.60
C ASP A 32 3.13 -11.97 -6.07
N LYS A 33 3.08 -12.46 -7.30
CA LYS A 33 4.16 -13.21 -7.97
C LYS A 33 5.27 -12.32 -8.54
N GLY A 34 5.17 -11.00 -8.38
CA GLY A 34 6.16 -10.05 -8.89
C GLY A 34 6.08 -9.78 -10.39
N GLN A 35 4.93 -10.03 -10.99
CA GLN A 35 4.63 -9.66 -12.38
C GLN A 35 4.01 -8.28 -12.44
N LEU A 36 4.21 -7.57 -13.53
CA LEU A 36 3.60 -6.28 -13.82
C LEU A 36 2.87 -6.33 -15.16
N TYR A 37 1.63 -5.82 -15.13
CA TYR A 37 0.77 -5.69 -16.31
C TYR A 37 0.37 -4.23 -16.49
N TRP A 38 0.02 -3.85 -17.72
CA TRP A 38 -0.42 -2.50 -18.04
C TRP A 38 -1.81 -2.51 -18.65
N LEU A 39 -2.56 -1.46 -18.40
CA LEU A 39 -3.82 -1.20 -19.06
C LEU A 39 -3.97 0.30 -19.29
N LYS A 40 -4.23 0.70 -20.53
CA LYS A 40 -4.56 2.09 -20.84
C LYS A 40 -5.97 2.39 -20.38
N VAL A 41 -6.17 3.46 -19.61
CA VAL A 41 -7.47 3.84 -19.04
C VAL A 41 -8.51 4.06 -20.14
N TYR A 42 -8.15 4.66 -21.28
CA TYR A 42 -9.07 4.89 -22.39
C TYR A 42 -9.61 3.60 -23.02
N ARG A 43 -8.95 2.45 -22.84
CA ARG A 43 -9.40 1.14 -23.31
C ARG A 43 -10.42 0.48 -22.40
N ILE A 44 -10.65 1.05 -21.23
CA ILE A 44 -11.66 0.55 -20.29
C ILE A 44 -13.03 1.04 -20.79
N PRO A 45 -14.01 0.14 -21.04
CA PRO A 45 -15.35 0.53 -21.46
C PRO A 45 -16.01 1.49 -20.45
N GLU A 46 -16.76 2.48 -20.94
CA GLU A 46 -17.36 3.52 -20.09
C GLU A 46 -18.25 2.96 -18.97
N GLY A 47 -19.05 1.94 -19.26
CA GLY A 47 -19.87 1.25 -18.28
C GLY A 47 -19.08 0.57 -17.16
N SER A 48 -17.84 0.17 -17.43
CA SER A 48 -16.92 -0.43 -16.47
C SER A 48 -16.19 0.60 -15.62
N ARG A 49 -16.14 1.86 -16.07
CA ARG A 49 -15.46 2.95 -15.34
C ARG A 49 -16.22 3.40 -14.10
N THR A 50 -17.52 3.17 -14.07
CA THR A 50 -18.42 3.51 -12.96
C THR A 50 -18.97 2.27 -12.25
N ALA A 51 -18.87 1.10 -12.86
CA ALA A 51 -19.34 -0.14 -12.28
C ALA A 51 -18.40 -0.61 -11.17
N LYS A 52 -18.95 -0.94 -10.03
CA LYS A 52 -18.28 -1.74 -9.00
C LYS A 52 -17.91 -3.08 -9.64
N GLY A 53 -16.60 -3.38 -9.82
CA GLY A 53 -16.44 -4.67 -10.21
C GLY A 53 -15.22 -5.25 -10.90
N ARG A 54 -15.33 -6.51 -11.18
CA ARG A 54 -14.37 -7.41 -11.80
C ARG A 54 -13.90 -7.00 -13.21
N ALA A 55 -14.52 -6.00 -13.83
CA ALA A 55 -14.35 -5.68 -15.23
C ALA A 55 -12.91 -5.28 -15.60
N VAL A 56 -12.22 -4.56 -14.72
CA VAL A 56 -10.86 -4.07 -14.98
C VAL A 56 -9.85 -5.21 -14.92
N VAL A 57 -9.96 -6.09 -13.92
CA VAL A 57 -9.09 -7.26 -13.75
C VAL A 57 -9.23 -8.24 -14.91
N ASN A 58 -10.44 -8.39 -15.46
CA ASN A 58 -10.70 -9.26 -16.61
C ASN A 58 -10.07 -8.76 -17.92
N LEU A 59 -9.63 -7.50 -17.97
CA LEU A 59 -8.97 -6.93 -19.16
C LEU A 59 -7.46 -7.22 -19.21
N ILE A 60 -6.91 -7.83 -18.17
CA ILE A 60 -5.52 -8.29 -18.12
C ILE A 60 -5.46 -9.81 -17.99
N ASN A 61 -4.45 -10.41 -18.61
CA ASN A 61 -4.24 -11.86 -18.62
C ASN A 61 -3.45 -12.31 -17.38
N LEU A 62 -4.11 -12.34 -16.22
CA LEU A 62 -3.52 -12.93 -15.02
C LEU A 62 -3.48 -14.47 -15.13
N ASP A 63 -2.43 -15.07 -14.57
CA ASP A 63 -2.43 -16.50 -14.29
C ASP A 63 -3.48 -16.80 -13.20
N PRO A 64 -4.09 -18.02 -13.19
CA PRO A 64 -5.19 -18.33 -12.27
C PRO A 64 -4.86 -18.19 -10.77
N ASP A 65 -3.59 -18.30 -10.41
CA ASP A 65 -3.08 -18.21 -9.04
C ASP A 65 -2.44 -16.87 -8.69
N GLU A 66 -2.45 -15.90 -9.62
CA GLU A 66 -1.97 -14.54 -9.37
C GLU A 66 -3.04 -13.66 -8.74
N LYS A 67 -2.61 -12.82 -7.81
CA LYS A 67 -3.41 -11.79 -7.15
C LYS A 67 -2.83 -10.41 -7.42
N ILE A 68 -3.69 -9.44 -7.65
CA ILE A 68 -3.28 -8.04 -7.75
C ILE A 68 -3.03 -7.49 -6.35
N MET A 69 -1.82 -7.01 -6.11
CA MET A 69 -1.41 -6.43 -4.82
C MET A 69 -1.33 -4.90 -4.85
N ALA A 70 -1.13 -4.31 -6.02
CA ALA A 70 -1.13 -2.86 -6.17
C ALA A 70 -1.63 -2.48 -7.57
N ILE A 71 -2.35 -1.36 -7.64
CA ILE A 71 -2.76 -0.71 -8.88
C ILE A 71 -2.27 0.73 -8.83
N ILE A 72 -1.45 1.10 -9.80
CA ILE A 72 -0.77 2.38 -9.80
C ILE A 72 -1.07 3.10 -11.11
N PRO A 73 -1.87 4.19 -11.08
CA PRO A 73 -2.04 5.04 -12.25
C PRO A 73 -0.80 5.89 -12.46
N THR A 74 -0.35 5.97 -13.70
CA THR A 74 0.73 6.86 -14.09
C THR A 74 0.44 7.53 -15.43
N ASN A 75 0.70 8.82 -15.52
CA ASN A 75 0.56 9.59 -16.77
C ASN A 75 1.87 9.65 -17.55
N ASP A 76 2.99 9.42 -16.90
CA ASP A 76 4.31 9.39 -17.50
C ASP A 76 5.19 8.35 -16.82
N PHE A 77 6.27 7.97 -17.49
CA PHE A 77 7.33 7.11 -16.96
C PHE A 77 8.59 7.94 -16.78
N ALA A 78 8.49 8.99 -15.97
CA ALA A 78 9.56 9.96 -15.76
C ALA A 78 10.80 9.33 -15.11
N GLU A 79 11.97 9.80 -15.51
CA GLU A 79 13.26 9.33 -15.01
C GLU A 79 13.49 9.64 -13.53
N ASN A 80 12.78 10.64 -12.99
CA ASN A 80 12.88 11.05 -11.59
C ASN A 80 11.91 10.31 -10.65
N LYS A 81 11.24 9.27 -11.15
CA LYS A 81 10.32 8.44 -10.35
C LYS A 81 10.84 7.02 -10.25
N PHE A 82 10.54 6.40 -9.11
CA PHE A 82 10.89 5.02 -8.81
C PHE A 82 9.63 4.23 -8.49
N LEU A 83 9.57 3.02 -9.02
CA LEU A 83 8.62 2.00 -8.55
C LEU A 83 9.33 1.18 -7.46
N THR A 84 8.76 1.23 -6.26
CA THR A 84 9.35 0.62 -5.06
C THR A 84 8.47 -0.51 -4.58
N PHE A 85 9.05 -1.70 -4.50
CA PHE A 85 8.37 -2.95 -4.13
C PHE A 85 8.70 -3.35 -2.71
N PHE A 86 7.72 -3.91 -2.01
CA PHE A 86 7.87 -4.45 -0.67
C PHE A 86 7.37 -5.89 -0.65
N THR A 87 8.16 -6.79 -0.06
CA THR A 87 7.83 -8.20 -0.03
C THR A 87 7.44 -8.68 1.36
N LYS A 88 6.71 -9.78 1.40
CA LYS A 88 6.28 -10.45 2.62
C LYS A 88 7.44 -10.82 3.54
N ASN A 89 8.56 -11.26 2.97
CA ASN A 89 9.76 -11.65 3.73
C ASN A 89 10.66 -10.46 4.12
N GLY A 90 10.23 -9.23 3.85
CA GLY A 90 10.92 -8.03 4.34
C GLY A 90 11.95 -7.44 3.38
N ILE A 91 11.83 -7.71 2.09
CA ILE A 91 12.69 -7.13 1.04
C ILE A 91 12.07 -5.85 0.50
N VAL A 92 12.89 -4.88 0.16
CA VAL A 92 12.52 -3.67 -0.57
C VAL A 92 13.39 -3.51 -1.81
N LYS A 93 12.80 -3.08 -2.91
CA LYS A 93 13.49 -2.86 -4.17
C LYS A 93 13.00 -1.55 -4.77
N ARG A 94 13.94 -0.68 -5.15
CA ARG A 94 13.67 0.59 -5.80
C ARG A 94 14.26 0.59 -7.21
N THR A 95 13.38 0.72 -8.21
CA THR A 95 13.75 0.68 -9.62
C THR A 95 13.18 1.90 -10.34
N ARG A 96 13.92 2.50 -11.25
CA ARG A 96 13.43 3.62 -12.05
C ARG A 96 12.16 3.23 -12.78
N LEU A 97 11.15 4.11 -12.72
CA LEU A 97 9.85 3.88 -13.33
C LEU A 97 9.94 3.68 -14.85
N ASP A 98 10.90 4.36 -15.52
CA ASP A 98 11.08 4.26 -16.96
C ASP A 98 11.56 2.88 -17.43
N GLU A 99 12.08 2.02 -16.55
CA GLU A 99 12.37 0.62 -16.88
C GLU A 99 11.10 -0.22 -17.10
N TYR A 100 9.93 0.31 -16.76
CA TYR A 100 8.61 -0.30 -16.98
C TYR A 100 7.81 0.40 -18.09
N SER A 101 8.44 1.26 -18.87
CA SER A 101 7.76 2.09 -19.87
C SER A 101 7.40 1.36 -21.17
N ASN A 102 8.02 0.22 -21.43
CA ASN A 102 7.76 -0.58 -22.63
C ASN A 102 6.52 -1.44 -22.46
N ILE A 103 5.36 -0.84 -22.70
CA ILE A 103 4.05 -1.45 -22.51
C ILE A 103 3.84 -2.60 -23.50
N ARG A 104 3.44 -3.76 -22.96
CA ARG A 104 3.17 -4.99 -23.72
C ARG A 104 1.79 -5.55 -23.36
N ASN A 105 1.26 -6.39 -24.23
CA ASN A 105 0.00 -7.11 -23.98
C ASN A 105 0.14 -8.27 -22.99
N VAL A 106 1.37 -8.65 -22.69
CA VAL A 106 1.71 -9.71 -21.72
C VAL A 106 2.43 -9.11 -20.53
N GLY A 107 2.27 -9.71 -19.36
CA GLY A 107 2.99 -9.30 -18.16
C GLY A 107 4.50 -9.48 -18.29
N ILE A 108 5.24 -8.70 -17.51
CA ILE A 108 6.69 -8.83 -17.39
C ILE A 108 7.08 -9.09 -15.93
N LYS A 109 8.24 -9.69 -15.76
CA LYS A 109 8.86 -9.83 -14.45
C LYS A 109 9.33 -8.46 -13.96
N ALA A 110 8.77 -8.01 -12.82
CA ALA A 110 9.05 -6.69 -12.26
C ALA A 110 10.12 -6.70 -11.18
N ILE A 111 10.36 -7.86 -10.58
CA ILE A 111 11.30 -8.11 -9.50
C ILE A 111 11.73 -9.57 -9.53
N ASN A 112 12.91 -9.87 -9.07
CA ASN A 112 13.35 -11.25 -8.86
C ASN A 112 13.07 -11.67 -7.42
N LEU A 113 11.91 -12.30 -7.21
CA LEU A 113 11.49 -12.80 -5.90
C LEU A 113 12.24 -14.06 -5.52
N ASP A 114 12.54 -14.20 -4.22
CA ASP A 114 12.92 -15.47 -3.64
C ASP A 114 11.76 -16.48 -3.78
N GLU A 115 12.06 -17.78 -3.79
CA GLU A 115 11.09 -18.84 -4.13
C GLU A 115 9.83 -18.84 -3.26
N ASP A 116 9.97 -18.52 -1.98
CA ASP A 116 8.88 -18.51 -0.99
C ASP A 116 8.38 -17.12 -0.62
N ASP A 117 8.76 -16.10 -1.40
CA ASP A 117 8.38 -14.71 -1.14
C ASP A 117 7.27 -14.24 -2.07
N GLU A 118 6.56 -13.20 -1.65
CA GLU A 118 5.46 -12.56 -2.35
C GLU A 118 5.57 -11.05 -2.26
N ILE A 119 5.06 -10.33 -3.26
CA ILE A 119 4.85 -8.88 -3.17
C ILE A 119 3.68 -8.60 -2.22
N VAL A 120 3.88 -7.65 -1.33
CA VAL A 120 2.84 -7.08 -0.47
C VAL A 120 2.24 -5.82 -1.08
N THR A 121 3.08 -4.91 -1.53
CA THR A 121 2.66 -3.66 -2.16
C THR A 121 3.78 -3.07 -3.01
N ALA A 122 3.41 -2.09 -3.82
CA ALA A 122 4.35 -1.27 -4.57
C ALA A 122 3.89 0.19 -4.57
N LEU A 123 4.84 1.11 -4.51
CA LEU A 123 4.59 2.55 -4.38
C LEU A 123 5.48 3.32 -5.36
N ILE A 124 4.97 4.41 -5.92
CA ILE A 124 5.80 5.38 -6.66
C ILE A 124 6.41 6.36 -5.67
N ILE A 125 7.73 6.50 -5.75
CA ILE A 125 8.52 7.45 -4.96
C ILE A 125 9.28 8.37 -5.91
N GLU A 126 9.23 9.67 -5.69
CA GLU A 126 9.98 10.63 -6.48
C GLU A 126 11.44 10.73 -6.01
N LYS A 127 12.34 10.95 -6.96
CA LYS A 127 13.74 11.23 -6.67
C LYS A 127 13.85 12.53 -5.88
N SER A 128 14.67 12.52 -4.83
CA SER A 128 14.98 13.70 -4.02
C SER A 128 16.39 14.22 -4.27
N GLU A 129 16.66 15.44 -3.80
CA GLU A 129 18.00 16.03 -3.82
C GLU A 129 19.02 15.26 -2.96
N PHE A 130 18.54 14.42 -2.04
CA PHE A 130 19.37 13.56 -1.18
C PHE A 130 19.75 12.24 -1.81
N ASP A 131 19.22 11.90 -3.00
CA ASP A 131 19.61 10.73 -3.77
C ASP A 131 20.98 11.01 -4.43
N VAL A 132 22.04 10.80 -3.67
CA VAL A 132 23.41 10.83 -4.18
C VAL A 132 23.78 9.43 -4.65
N GLU A 133 24.54 9.36 -5.73
CA GLU A 133 25.23 8.14 -6.14
C GLU A 133 26.28 7.80 -5.07
N SER A 134 25.87 7.13 -4.01
CA SER A 134 26.80 6.60 -3.02
C SER A 134 27.15 5.16 -3.38
N ASP A 135 28.42 4.91 -3.60
CA ASP A 135 28.97 3.56 -3.81
C ASP A 135 29.05 2.75 -2.50
N GLU A 136 28.54 3.27 -1.40
CA GLU A 136 28.56 2.58 -0.12
C GLU A 136 27.37 1.62 -0.02
N ASP A 137 27.61 0.36 -0.29
CA ASP A 137 26.70 -0.73 0.05
C ASP A 137 26.57 -0.80 1.57
N ILE A 138 25.38 -0.52 2.09
CA ILE A 138 25.06 -0.85 3.47
C ILE A 138 24.99 -2.38 3.54
N ASP A 139 25.99 -2.98 4.20
CA ASP A 139 26.04 -4.41 4.41
C ASP A 139 24.85 -4.84 5.28
N ASP A 140 23.94 -5.66 4.72
CA ASP A 140 22.80 -6.22 5.44
C ASP A 140 23.19 -7.07 6.67
N ASN A 141 24.48 -7.44 6.77
CA ASN A 141 25.03 -8.19 7.90
C ASN A 141 25.72 -7.29 8.93
N SER A 142 25.85 -5.99 8.68
CA SER A 142 26.37 -5.07 9.69
C SER A 142 25.41 -5.04 10.89
N ASP A 143 25.97 -5.03 12.07
CA ASP A 143 25.21 -4.81 13.29
C ASP A 143 24.66 -3.38 13.24
N VAL A 144 23.40 -3.25 12.84
CA VAL A 144 22.72 -1.98 12.68
C VAL A 144 22.42 -1.48 14.09
N GLY A 145 23.31 -0.65 14.63
CA GLY A 145 23.18 -0.08 15.97
C GLY A 145 21.88 0.71 16.13
N ASP A 146 21.45 0.85 17.35
CA ASP A 146 20.27 1.60 17.77
C ASP A 146 20.41 3.13 17.64
N GLU A 147 21.30 3.63 16.79
CA GLU A 147 21.54 5.06 16.64
C GLU A 147 20.43 5.74 15.84
N GLU A 148 19.98 6.89 16.32
CA GLU A 148 19.14 7.80 15.54
C GLU A 148 19.93 8.33 14.34
N VAL A 149 19.30 8.34 13.18
CA VAL A 149 19.85 8.90 11.96
C VAL A 149 19.13 10.18 11.57
N GLU A 150 19.83 11.03 10.80
CA GLU A 150 19.24 12.26 10.29
C GLU A 150 18.28 11.98 9.12
N SER A 151 17.17 12.72 9.07
CA SER A 151 16.23 12.64 7.96
C SER A 151 16.83 13.23 6.67
N HIS A 152 16.77 12.45 5.58
CA HIS A 152 17.18 12.86 4.25
C HIS A 152 15.98 12.85 3.28
N GLY A 153 15.02 13.71 3.54
CA GLY A 153 13.81 13.83 2.72
C GLY A 153 12.76 12.77 3.04
N GLN A 154 12.27 12.08 2.03
CA GLN A 154 11.24 11.05 2.19
C GLN A 154 11.73 9.86 3.01
N MET A 155 10.81 9.28 3.79
CA MET A 155 11.06 8.13 4.63
C MET A 155 10.09 7.00 4.27
N ILE A 156 10.52 5.78 4.46
CA ILE A 156 9.70 4.58 4.32
C ILE A 156 9.38 4.03 5.71
N LEU A 157 8.11 3.68 5.92
CA LEU A 157 7.65 2.93 7.08
C LEU A 157 7.16 1.56 6.61
N VAL A 158 7.73 0.49 7.12
CA VAL A 158 7.33 -0.89 6.85
C VAL A 158 6.77 -1.50 8.14
N ALA A 159 5.62 -2.14 8.06
CA ALA A 159 4.95 -2.74 9.21
C ALA A 159 4.73 -4.24 9.02
N THR A 160 4.75 -4.98 10.14
CA THR A 160 4.63 -6.43 10.15
C THR A 160 3.34 -6.92 10.82
N LYS A 161 2.93 -8.11 10.46
CA LYS A 161 1.74 -8.80 11.00
C LYS A 161 1.75 -8.90 12.53
N LYS A 162 2.91 -9.13 13.13
CA LYS A 162 3.07 -9.22 14.59
C LYS A 162 3.25 -7.87 15.29
N GLY A 163 3.06 -6.76 14.57
CA GLY A 163 2.98 -5.43 15.14
C GLY A 163 4.30 -4.70 15.29
N MET A 164 5.33 -5.11 14.58
CA MET A 164 6.60 -4.39 14.49
C MET A 164 6.61 -3.45 13.29
N CYS A 165 7.47 -2.44 13.30
CA CYS A 165 7.70 -1.57 12.16
C CYS A 165 9.11 -0.98 12.17
N ILE A 166 9.53 -0.53 10.99
CA ILE A 166 10.81 0.17 10.83
C ILE A 166 10.60 1.39 9.94
N LYS A 167 11.17 2.51 10.35
CA LYS A 167 11.22 3.74 9.56
C LYS A 167 12.66 4.04 9.17
N PHE A 168 12.90 4.21 7.88
CA PHE A 168 14.23 4.50 7.35
C PHE A 168 14.14 5.47 6.16
N ASN A 169 15.26 6.13 5.83
CA ASN A 169 15.31 7.01 4.68
C ASN A 169 15.14 6.25 3.37
N VAL A 170 14.41 6.83 2.41
CA VAL A 170 14.32 6.26 1.05
C VAL A 170 15.70 6.10 0.44
N THR A 171 16.60 7.02 0.70
CA THR A 171 17.99 7.00 0.22
C THR A 171 18.84 5.82 0.73
N ASP A 172 18.39 5.13 1.79
CA ASP A 172 19.01 3.88 2.24
C ASP A 172 18.75 2.70 1.29
N VAL A 173 17.79 2.85 0.37
CA VAL A 173 17.48 1.84 -0.65
C VAL A 173 18.13 2.25 -1.95
N ARG A 174 19.18 1.54 -2.34
CA ARG A 174 19.89 1.76 -3.58
C ARG A 174 18.98 1.48 -4.78
N GLU A 175 19.06 2.31 -5.81
CA GLU A 175 18.45 2.05 -7.09
C GLU A 175 19.06 0.80 -7.73
N THR A 176 18.22 -0.13 -8.18
CA THR A 176 18.63 -1.35 -8.86
C THR A 176 17.79 -1.60 -10.11
N GLY A 177 18.26 -2.46 -10.99
CA GLY A 177 17.57 -2.81 -12.22
C GLY A 177 16.28 -3.62 -12.00
N ARG A 178 15.48 -3.71 -13.05
CA ARG A 178 14.14 -4.32 -13.03
C ARG A 178 14.14 -5.76 -12.52
N VAL A 179 15.07 -6.59 -12.94
CA VAL A 179 15.11 -8.03 -12.62
C VAL A 179 16.06 -8.37 -11.46
N THR A 180 16.23 -7.45 -10.53
CA THR A 180 17.00 -7.68 -9.31
C THR A 180 16.10 -8.09 -8.15
N ARG A 181 16.70 -8.62 -7.09
CA ARG A 181 16.00 -9.08 -5.88
C ARG A 181 15.61 -7.93 -4.95
N GLY A 182 16.43 -6.92 -4.85
CA GLY A 182 16.35 -5.89 -3.82
C GLY A 182 17.18 -6.21 -2.57
N VAL A 183 16.93 -5.45 -1.51
CA VAL A 183 17.68 -5.47 -0.26
C VAL A 183 16.74 -5.64 0.94
N THR A 184 17.27 -6.03 2.09
CA THR A 184 16.49 -6.18 3.31
C THR A 184 15.98 -4.83 3.81
N ALA A 185 14.67 -4.72 4.02
CA ALA A 185 14.04 -3.58 4.66
C ALA A 185 13.98 -3.75 6.19
N ILE A 186 13.52 -4.91 6.64
CA ILE A 186 13.33 -5.26 8.04
C ILE A 186 13.77 -6.70 8.29
N LYS A 187 14.37 -6.95 9.46
CA LYS A 187 14.63 -8.30 9.98
C LYS A 187 13.59 -8.61 11.05
N PHE A 188 12.96 -9.77 10.95
CA PHE A 188 11.92 -10.16 11.90
C PHE A 188 12.52 -10.53 13.26
N LYS A 189 11.90 -10.00 14.31
CA LYS A 189 12.27 -10.32 15.70
C LYS A 189 11.74 -11.69 16.11
N GLU A 190 10.55 -12.05 15.61
CA GLU A 190 9.87 -13.30 15.90
C GLU A 190 9.76 -14.16 14.65
N GLU A 191 9.93 -15.46 14.82
CA GLU A 191 9.69 -16.44 13.76
C GLU A 191 8.22 -16.40 13.34
N GLY A 192 7.97 -16.55 12.04
CA GLY A 192 6.62 -16.56 11.47
C GLY A 192 6.00 -15.17 11.27
N ASP A 193 6.74 -14.09 11.51
CA ASP A 193 6.28 -12.74 11.16
C ASP A 193 6.42 -12.46 9.66
N SER A 194 5.71 -11.48 9.19
CA SER A 194 5.71 -11.07 7.78
C SER A 194 5.36 -9.60 7.63
N VAL A 195 5.85 -8.97 6.58
CA VAL A 195 5.42 -7.61 6.21
C VAL A 195 3.97 -7.65 5.74
N ILE A 196 3.16 -6.69 6.20
CA ILE A 196 1.76 -6.53 5.80
C ILE A 196 1.46 -5.21 5.08
N GLY A 197 2.37 -4.26 5.14
CA GLY A 197 2.18 -2.98 4.48
C GLY A 197 3.39 -2.08 4.58
N ALA A 198 3.37 -1.06 3.77
CA ALA A 198 4.38 -0.01 3.75
C ALA A 198 3.76 1.33 3.37
N ALA A 199 4.38 2.41 3.80
CA ALA A 199 3.98 3.77 3.47
C ALA A 199 5.20 4.63 3.24
N VAL A 200 5.04 5.68 2.42
CA VAL A 200 6.07 6.71 2.20
C VAL A 200 5.66 7.97 2.96
N LEU A 201 6.53 8.41 3.85
CA LEU A 201 6.33 9.60 4.66
C LEU A 201 7.08 10.79 4.06
N GLN A 202 6.38 11.91 3.91
CA GLN A 202 6.96 13.17 3.43
C GLN A 202 7.53 14.00 4.58
N SER A 203 6.98 13.85 5.79
CA SER A 203 7.41 14.56 6.98
C SER A 203 7.00 13.83 8.27
N ASP A 204 7.60 14.20 9.38
CA ASP A 204 7.26 13.67 10.71
C ASP A 204 5.93 14.20 11.27
N GLU A 205 5.32 15.18 10.60
CA GLU A 205 4.01 15.75 10.98
C GLU A 205 2.83 14.91 10.48
N GLN A 206 3.05 14.02 9.53
CA GLN A 206 2.03 13.11 9.04
C GLN A 206 1.63 12.11 10.14
N GLU A 207 0.42 11.59 10.05
CA GLU A 207 -0.09 10.59 10.97
C GLU A 207 -0.27 9.24 10.26
N ILE A 208 0.02 8.17 10.98
CA ILE A 208 -0.16 6.81 10.52
C ILE A 208 -1.37 6.21 11.22
N LEU A 209 -2.31 5.68 10.43
CA LEU A 209 -3.41 4.86 10.91
C LEU A 209 -2.99 3.40 10.84
N SER A 210 -3.05 2.71 11.99
CA SER A 210 -2.78 1.29 12.11
C SER A 210 -4.06 0.57 12.52
N VAL A 211 -4.39 -0.54 11.85
CA VAL A 211 -5.59 -1.32 12.11
C VAL A 211 -5.24 -2.80 12.25
N ALA A 212 -5.75 -3.42 13.30
CA ALA A 212 -5.64 -4.84 13.58
C ALA A 212 -6.90 -5.61 13.17
N SER A 213 -6.80 -6.94 13.08
CA SER A 213 -7.84 -7.80 12.49
C SER A 213 -9.17 -7.78 13.23
N LYS A 214 -9.18 -7.53 14.54
CA LYS A 214 -10.42 -7.45 15.32
C LYS A 214 -11.04 -6.05 15.35
N GLY A 215 -10.61 -5.15 14.46
CA GLY A 215 -11.18 -3.82 14.31
C GLY A 215 -10.62 -2.77 15.26
N ILE A 216 -9.57 -3.09 15.97
CA ILE A 216 -8.85 -2.16 16.85
C ILE A 216 -7.85 -1.36 16.04
N GLY A 217 -7.78 -0.07 16.28
CA GLY A 217 -6.88 0.81 15.53
C GLY A 217 -6.58 2.10 16.25
N LYS A 218 -5.68 2.89 15.66
CA LYS A 218 -5.22 4.16 16.20
C LYS A 218 -4.55 5.01 15.15
N ARG A 219 -4.52 6.32 15.39
CA ARG A 219 -3.65 7.26 14.66
C ARG A 219 -2.44 7.61 15.54
N THR A 220 -1.26 7.58 14.96
CA THR A 220 -0.02 7.93 15.62
C THR A 220 0.78 8.85 14.74
N THR A 221 1.33 9.93 15.33
CA THR A 221 2.17 10.88 14.60
C THR A 221 3.48 10.21 14.16
N ALA A 222 3.92 10.51 12.95
CA ALA A 222 5.09 9.85 12.34
C ALA A 222 6.38 10.04 13.13
N ASP A 223 6.53 11.15 13.87
CA ASP A 223 7.69 11.44 14.73
C ASP A 223 7.88 10.45 15.89
N GLU A 224 6.82 9.74 16.30
CA GLU A 224 6.92 8.71 17.33
C GLU A 224 7.58 7.41 16.85
N TYR A 225 7.71 7.25 15.52
CA TYR A 225 8.44 6.14 14.92
C TYR A 225 9.88 6.55 14.74
N ARG A 226 10.78 5.87 15.44
CA ARG A 226 12.21 6.15 15.38
C ARG A 226 12.73 5.99 13.96
N LEU A 227 13.45 6.99 13.46
CA LEU A 227 14.21 6.90 12.22
C LEU A 227 15.52 6.15 12.48
N GLN A 228 15.75 5.07 11.75
CA GLN A 228 16.92 4.21 11.89
C GLN A 228 17.42 3.75 10.53
N LYS A 229 18.53 3.09 10.48
CA LYS A 229 19.01 2.47 9.25
C LYS A 229 18.12 1.31 8.85
N ARG A 230 18.03 1.05 7.54
CA ARG A 230 17.36 -0.11 6.96
C ARG A 230 17.92 -1.42 7.55
N ALA A 231 17.16 -2.49 7.46
CA ALA A 231 17.54 -3.85 7.84
C ALA A 231 17.69 -4.12 9.36
N GLY A 232 17.19 -3.22 10.21
CA GLY A 232 17.04 -3.49 11.63
C GLY A 232 15.78 -4.30 11.95
N LYS A 233 15.60 -4.63 13.24
CA LYS A 233 14.40 -5.31 13.76
C LYS A 233 13.22 -4.37 14.03
N GLY A 234 13.47 -3.07 13.99
CA GLY A 234 12.46 -2.06 14.20
C GLY A 234 12.00 -1.89 15.64
N VAL A 235 10.85 -1.26 15.77
CA VAL A 235 10.18 -0.94 17.04
C VAL A 235 8.73 -1.44 16.99
N ILE A 236 8.05 -1.43 18.15
CA ILE A 236 6.62 -1.76 18.20
C ILE A 236 5.82 -0.70 17.46
N CYS A 237 5.05 -1.12 16.46
CA CYS A 237 4.07 -0.29 15.74
C CYS A 237 2.76 -0.21 16.51
N MET A 238 2.28 -1.36 16.98
CA MET A 238 1.05 -1.52 17.72
C MET A 238 1.20 -2.65 18.73
N LYS A 239 0.80 -2.39 19.97
CA LYS A 239 0.77 -3.43 21.00
C LYS A 239 -0.39 -4.37 20.73
N LEU A 240 -0.09 -5.55 20.23
CA LEU A 240 -1.07 -6.58 19.90
C LEU A 240 -1.38 -7.48 21.09
N THR A 241 -2.65 -7.85 21.20
CA THR A 241 -3.18 -8.77 22.21
C THR A 241 -4.20 -9.72 21.55
N ASN A 242 -4.74 -10.66 22.31
CA ASN A 242 -5.83 -11.49 21.81
C ASN A 242 -7.09 -10.70 21.46
N LYS A 243 -7.25 -9.50 22.05
CA LYS A 243 -8.38 -8.59 21.77
C LYS A 243 -8.21 -7.78 20.49
N THR A 244 -6.98 -7.54 20.07
CA THR A 244 -6.69 -6.78 18.84
C THR A 244 -6.64 -7.68 17.62
N GLY A 245 -6.13 -8.90 17.77
CA GLY A 245 -5.67 -9.73 16.69
C GLY A 245 -4.38 -9.21 16.07
N ASP A 246 -3.99 -9.76 14.93
CA ASP A 246 -2.80 -9.35 14.19
C ASP A 246 -2.97 -7.99 13.50
N LEU A 247 -1.87 -7.30 13.24
CA LEU A 247 -1.89 -6.09 12.44
C LEU A 247 -2.26 -6.43 10.99
N VAL A 248 -3.22 -5.71 10.42
CA VAL A 248 -3.71 -5.90 9.05
C VAL A 248 -3.06 -4.94 8.07
N GLY A 249 -2.88 -3.69 8.49
CA GLY A 249 -2.33 -2.68 7.60
C GLY A 249 -2.07 -1.35 8.28
N ILE A 250 -1.37 -0.52 7.53
CA ILE A 250 -1.10 0.88 7.86
C ILE A 250 -1.45 1.75 6.65
N VAL A 251 -1.98 2.92 6.90
CA VAL A 251 -2.18 3.95 5.87
C VAL A 251 -1.80 5.31 6.46
N ILE A 252 -1.40 6.25 5.60
CA ILE A 252 -1.19 7.64 6.00
C ILE A 252 -2.55 8.31 6.08
N VAL A 253 -2.82 9.01 7.18
CA VAL A 253 -4.06 9.76 7.37
C VAL A 253 -4.13 10.90 6.35
N ASP A 254 -5.26 11.03 5.71
CA ASP A 254 -5.57 12.06 4.73
C ASP A 254 -6.97 12.60 5.01
N ASP A 255 -7.08 13.92 5.26
CA ASP A 255 -8.34 14.59 5.63
C ASP A 255 -9.39 14.54 4.51
N GLU A 256 -8.99 14.36 3.27
CA GLU A 256 -9.88 14.24 2.10
C GLU A 256 -10.33 12.80 1.83
N MET A 257 -9.84 11.84 2.61
CA MET A 257 -10.07 10.42 2.44
C MET A 257 -10.77 9.82 3.67
N ASP A 258 -11.51 8.75 3.42
CA ASP A 258 -12.00 7.84 4.46
C ASP A 258 -11.17 6.56 4.48
N LEU A 259 -11.24 5.85 5.61
CA LEU A 259 -10.78 4.48 5.69
C LEU A 259 -11.85 3.53 5.15
N MET A 260 -11.45 2.63 4.28
CA MET A 260 -12.24 1.48 3.85
C MET A 260 -11.65 0.22 4.48
N ALA A 261 -12.46 -0.51 5.23
CA ALA A 261 -12.07 -1.79 5.81
C ALA A 261 -12.89 -2.91 5.18
N LEU A 262 -12.19 -3.98 4.76
CA LEU A 262 -12.80 -5.17 4.18
C LEU A 262 -12.76 -6.30 5.20
N THR A 263 -13.90 -6.98 5.40
CA THR A 263 -14.03 -8.10 6.33
C THR A 263 -13.94 -9.45 5.63
N THR A 264 -13.81 -10.51 6.42
CA THR A 264 -13.72 -11.90 5.95
C THR A 264 -14.90 -12.36 5.09
N SER A 265 -16.10 -11.82 5.31
CA SER A 265 -17.29 -12.13 4.47
C SER A 265 -17.38 -11.28 3.19
N GLY A 266 -16.43 -10.38 2.96
CA GLY A 266 -16.46 -9.46 1.83
C GLY A 266 -17.24 -8.17 2.08
N LYS A 267 -17.65 -7.91 3.32
CA LYS A 267 -18.35 -6.69 3.72
C LYS A 267 -17.34 -5.54 3.79
N MET A 268 -17.69 -4.42 3.17
CA MET A 268 -16.90 -3.19 3.22
C MET A 268 -17.51 -2.20 4.21
N ILE A 269 -16.63 -1.67 5.09
CA ILE A 269 -17.02 -0.72 6.13
C ILE A 269 -16.21 0.56 5.91
N ARG A 270 -16.91 1.67 5.75
CA ARG A 270 -16.33 3.01 5.63
C ARG A 270 -16.25 3.66 7.00
N VAL A 271 -15.10 4.22 7.32
CA VAL A 271 -14.84 4.91 8.59
C VAL A 271 -14.20 6.27 8.31
N ASP A 272 -14.70 7.30 8.98
CA ASP A 272 -14.07 8.61 8.97
C ASP A 272 -12.74 8.57 9.76
N MET A 273 -11.63 8.87 9.10
CA MET A 273 -10.32 8.85 9.74
C MET A 273 -10.17 9.87 10.87
N GLU A 274 -10.85 11.01 10.76
CA GLU A 274 -10.83 12.05 11.80
C GLU A 274 -11.47 11.58 13.12
N SER A 275 -12.42 10.64 13.03
CA SER A 275 -13.09 10.07 14.21
C SER A 275 -12.21 9.12 15.01
N ILE A 276 -11.10 8.68 14.45
CA ILE A 276 -10.19 7.72 15.09
C ILE A 276 -9.28 8.45 16.07
N ARG A 277 -9.22 7.95 17.30
CA ARG A 277 -8.44 8.55 18.36
C ARG A 277 -6.94 8.49 18.11
N LYS A 278 -6.25 9.59 18.37
CA LYS A 278 -4.78 9.62 18.44
C LYS A 278 -4.30 8.86 19.68
N ALA A 279 -3.26 8.07 19.49
CA ALA A 279 -2.63 7.29 20.55
C ALA A 279 -1.13 7.13 20.28
N GLY A 280 -0.38 6.81 21.33
CA GLY A 280 1.04 6.58 21.21
C GLY A 280 1.39 5.32 20.43
N ARG A 281 2.60 5.28 19.90
CA ARG A 281 3.11 4.15 19.09
C ARG A 281 3.00 2.82 19.84
N ASN A 282 3.42 2.75 21.09
CA ASN A 282 3.41 1.53 21.88
C ASN A 282 2.10 1.35 22.66
N THR A 283 0.98 1.44 21.97
CA THR A 283 -0.36 1.21 22.51
C THR A 283 -1.17 0.32 21.60
N SER A 284 -2.24 -0.26 22.11
CA SER A 284 -3.17 -1.09 21.33
C SER A 284 -4.19 -0.31 20.53
N GLY A 285 -4.53 0.92 20.97
CA GLY A 285 -5.61 1.68 20.36
C GLY A 285 -7.00 1.31 20.88
N VAL A 286 -8.01 1.65 20.11
CA VAL A 286 -9.44 1.45 20.43
C VAL A 286 -10.18 0.85 19.24
N LYS A 287 -11.43 0.42 19.46
CA LYS A 287 -12.30 -0.07 18.39
C LYS A 287 -12.60 1.05 17.39
N VAL A 288 -12.24 0.84 16.13
CA VAL A 288 -12.47 1.79 15.03
C VAL A 288 -13.35 1.21 13.94
N VAL A 289 -13.40 -0.11 13.81
CA VAL A 289 -14.24 -0.83 12.87
C VAL A 289 -15.09 -1.85 13.65
N ASN A 290 -16.42 -1.80 13.46
CA ASN A 290 -17.30 -2.81 14.04
C ASN A 290 -17.35 -4.02 13.11
N VAL A 291 -16.75 -5.13 13.53
CA VAL A 291 -16.59 -6.32 12.70
C VAL A 291 -17.65 -7.40 12.94
N ASP A 292 -18.51 -7.26 13.97
CA ASP A 292 -19.58 -8.20 14.29
C ASP A 292 -19.15 -9.69 14.33
N GLY A 293 -18.01 -9.96 14.96
CA GLY A 293 -17.45 -11.32 15.07
C GLY A 293 -16.62 -11.77 13.87
N GLU A 294 -16.53 -10.97 12.82
CA GLU A 294 -15.64 -11.18 11.70
C GLU A 294 -14.25 -10.57 11.95
N GLU A 295 -13.38 -10.67 10.98
CA GLU A 295 -12.06 -10.03 11.00
C GLU A 295 -11.90 -9.05 9.84
N VAL A 296 -11.16 -7.98 10.06
CA VAL A 296 -10.67 -7.12 8.99
C VAL A 296 -9.55 -7.87 8.27
N VAL A 297 -9.62 -7.94 6.96
CA VAL A 297 -8.60 -8.62 6.13
C VAL A 297 -7.79 -7.67 5.27
N ASN A 298 -8.30 -6.47 5.01
CA ASN A 298 -7.59 -5.43 4.28
C ASN A 298 -8.13 -4.03 4.62
N ILE A 299 -7.30 -3.03 4.46
CA ILE A 299 -7.67 -1.61 4.59
C ILE A 299 -7.14 -0.83 3.40
N ALA A 300 -7.86 0.21 3.02
CA ALA A 300 -7.45 1.15 1.99
C ALA A 300 -8.02 2.53 2.28
N LYS A 301 -7.46 3.56 1.66
CA LYS A 301 -8.06 4.89 1.64
C LYS A 301 -9.02 5.02 0.46
N CYS A 302 -10.14 5.70 0.67
CA CYS A 302 -11.07 6.04 -0.40
C CYS A 302 -11.52 7.50 -0.26
N PRO A 303 -11.82 8.19 -1.37
CA PRO A 303 -12.34 9.55 -1.32
C PRO A 303 -13.63 9.63 -0.50
N LYS A 304 -13.81 10.71 0.25
CA LYS A 304 -15.09 11.01 0.91
C LYS A 304 -16.19 11.14 -0.14
N VAL A 305 -17.38 10.58 0.16
CA VAL A 305 -18.57 10.73 -0.68
C VAL A 305 -19.18 12.11 -0.39
N ASP A 306 -19.44 12.91 -1.44
CA ASP A 306 -20.22 14.13 -1.32
C ASP A 306 -21.70 13.74 -1.03
N GLU A 307 -22.34 14.41 -0.05
CA GLU A 307 -23.73 14.14 0.34
C GLU A 307 -24.73 14.33 -0.83
N GLU A 308 -24.32 14.98 -1.92
CA GLU A 308 -25.15 15.19 -3.12
C GLU A 308 -25.20 13.93 -4.01
N ASP A 309 -24.27 13.01 -3.91
CA ASP A 309 -24.24 11.78 -4.73
C ASP A 309 -25.12 10.66 -4.17
N ASP A 310 -25.56 10.76 -2.91
CA ASP A 310 -26.42 9.76 -2.26
C ASP A 310 -27.92 9.91 -2.61
N ILE A 311 -28.33 10.95 -3.33
CA ILE A 311 -29.76 11.25 -3.63
C ILE A 311 -30.28 10.55 -4.88
N ASP A 312 -29.40 10.08 -5.76
CA ASP A 312 -29.82 9.52 -7.06
C ASP A 312 -30.09 7.99 -7.07
N ASP A 313 -29.88 7.26 -5.96
CA ASP A 313 -30.02 5.81 -5.92
C ASP A 313 -31.36 5.32 -5.27
N GLU A 314 -32.25 6.22 -4.83
CA GLU A 314 -33.54 5.87 -4.22
C GLU A 314 -34.78 6.04 -5.11
N THR A 315 -34.66 6.41 -6.38
CA THR A 315 -35.83 6.60 -7.24
C THR A 315 -35.84 5.72 -8.51
N VAL A 316 -35.71 4.39 -8.33
CA VAL A 316 -36.21 3.43 -9.33
C VAL A 316 -36.91 2.28 -8.62
N GLY A 317 -38.13 2.52 -8.25
CA GLY A 317 -38.95 1.46 -7.71
C GLY A 317 -40.33 2.01 -7.26
N GLU A 318 -41.22 2.24 -8.19
CA GLU A 318 -42.66 2.05 -8.08
C GLU A 318 -43.37 2.84 -9.19
N ASN A 319 -43.76 2.13 -10.22
CA ASN A 319 -45.00 2.34 -10.94
C ASN A 319 -45.23 1.16 -11.87
N ASN A 320 -45.99 0.21 -11.35
CA ASN A 320 -46.78 -0.70 -12.15
C ASN A 320 -48.24 -0.50 -11.75
N GLU A 321 -48.99 0.08 -12.66
CA GLU A 321 -50.37 -0.29 -12.94
C GLU A 321 -50.48 -0.66 -14.41
#